data_4c011944fbcab495f8a38119eded7f94
#
_entry.id   4c011944fbcab495f8a38119eded7f94
#
_cell.length_a   1.000
_cell.length_b   1.000
_cell.length_c   1.000
_cell.angle_alpha   90.00
_cell.angle_beta   90.00
_cell.angle_gamma   90.00
#
_symmetry.space_group_name_H-M   'P 1'
#
loop_
_entity.id
_entity.type
_entity.pdbx_description
1 polymer ?
#
loop_
_entity_poly.entity_id
_entity_poly.type
_entity_poly.pdbx_seq_one_letter_code
_entity_poly.pdbx_strand_id
1 'polypeptide(L)'
;LSGVKSDLADKIVELDELTNTKIPAAQAAVDEANATAASAQSEADAAASRLEAAQKDKENLEAQIEQTGKDYDDAHAAVAQMAREDLHGSDASTVMSVVTGSTSTQEFINSMQSRDALSRTEANAASDAANTLNTSMNRSERLSAIEKQIANLKTAADEKAASAQQAAASAQTQRDSLDQLRAEGETRRAELESQQSQLNGSVAKQAAQTVMLQSQVDSFNR
;
A
#
# COMPACT_ATOMS: atom_id res chain seq x y z
N LEU A 1 -19.40 21.14 52.44
CA LEU A 1 -19.57 19.83 53.15
C LEU A 1 -19.50 19.96 54.68
N SER A 2 -19.65 21.15 55.25
CA SER A 2 -19.64 21.37 56.69
C SER A 2 -20.83 20.62 57.35
N GLY A 3 -20.51 19.77 58.34
CA GLY A 3 -21.50 18.91 59.02
C GLY A 3 -21.60 17.46 58.52
N VAL A 4 -20.80 17.07 57.55
CA VAL A 4 -20.65 15.68 57.08
C VAL A 4 -19.46 15.05 57.80
N LYS A 5 -19.53 13.75 58.12
CA LYS A 5 -18.33 13.03 58.57
C LYS A 5 -17.26 13.08 57.45
N SER A 6 -15.99 13.25 57.78
CA SER A 6 -14.90 13.46 56.80
C SER A 6 -14.86 12.37 55.74
N ASP A 7 -15.03 11.11 56.10
CA ASP A 7 -15.08 9.96 55.20
C ASP A 7 -16.18 10.06 54.14
N LEU A 8 -17.36 10.63 54.47
CA LEU A 8 -18.46 10.78 53.53
C LEU A 8 -18.26 12.00 52.62
N ALA A 9 -17.64 13.06 53.16
CA ALA A 9 -17.25 14.22 52.37
C ALA A 9 -16.18 13.85 51.32
N ASP A 10 -15.22 13.05 51.68
CA ASP A 10 -14.17 12.56 50.78
C ASP A 10 -14.77 11.72 49.66
N LYS A 11 -15.72 10.83 49.96
CA LYS A 11 -16.44 10.02 48.90
C LYS A 11 -17.26 10.89 47.93
N ILE A 12 -17.86 11.97 48.40
CA ILE A 12 -18.58 12.91 47.51
C ILE A 12 -17.58 13.59 46.57
N VAL A 13 -16.44 14.05 47.11
CA VAL A 13 -15.38 14.70 46.28
C VAL A 13 -14.77 13.72 45.28
N GLU A 14 -14.48 12.48 45.71
CA GLU A 14 -13.96 11.44 44.82
C GLU A 14 -14.93 11.14 43.67
N LEU A 15 -16.23 10.99 43.94
CA LEU A 15 -17.22 10.75 42.90
C LEU A 15 -17.37 11.95 41.95
N ASP A 16 -17.31 13.18 42.50
CA ASP A 16 -17.34 14.40 41.68
C ASP A 16 -16.09 14.48 40.76
N GLU A 17 -14.90 14.18 41.28
CA GLU A 17 -13.67 14.15 40.48
C GLU A 17 -13.71 13.08 39.40
N LEU A 18 -14.22 11.88 39.69
CA LEU A 18 -14.41 10.82 38.71
C LEU A 18 -15.37 11.26 37.60
N THR A 19 -16.55 11.78 37.97
CA THR A 19 -17.63 12.08 37.03
C THR A 19 -17.35 13.32 36.20
N ASN A 20 -16.81 14.38 36.81
CA ASN A 20 -16.66 15.68 36.16
C ASN A 20 -15.26 15.96 35.59
N THR A 21 -14.25 15.13 35.94
CA THR A 21 -12.86 15.36 35.52
C THR A 21 -12.27 14.14 34.86
N LYS A 22 -12.20 12.99 35.55
CA LYS A 22 -11.45 11.81 35.06
C LYS A 22 -12.16 11.12 33.91
N ILE A 23 -13.46 10.86 34.01
CA ILE A 23 -14.24 10.19 32.95
C ILE A 23 -14.28 11.03 31.68
N PRO A 24 -14.60 12.35 31.69
CA PRO A 24 -14.54 13.18 30.48
C PRO A 24 -13.14 13.26 29.86
N ALA A 25 -12.09 13.35 30.66
CA ALA A 25 -10.72 13.33 30.16
C ALA A 25 -10.36 11.99 29.49
N ALA A 26 -10.76 10.87 30.12
CA ALA A 26 -10.56 9.55 29.55
C ALA A 26 -11.36 9.34 28.25
N GLN A 27 -12.60 9.86 28.18
CA GLN A 27 -13.39 9.85 26.96
C GLN A 27 -12.71 10.62 25.83
N ALA A 28 -12.19 11.81 26.10
CA ALA A 28 -11.43 12.59 25.11
C ALA A 28 -10.18 11.83 24.63
N ALA A 29 -9.49 11.13 25.54
CA ALA A 29 -8.32 10.30 25.18
C ALA A 29 -8.72 9.10 24.29
N VAL A 30 -9.87 8.49 24.53
CA VAL A 30 -10.42 7.43 23.65
C VAL A 30 -10.73 7.99 22.27
N ASP A 31 -11.38 9.15 22.18
CA ASP A 31 -11.73 9.77 20.90
C ASP A 31 -10.48 10.12 20.08
N GLU A 32 -9.44 10.68 20.71
CA GLU A 32 -8.15 10.97 20.08
C GLU A 32 -7.43 9.69 19.64
N ALA A 33 -7.41 8.66 20.49
CA ALA A 33 -6.77 7.38 20.14
C ALA A 33 -7.50 6.68 19.00
N ASN A 34 -8.83 6.74 18.95
CA ASN A 34 -9.62 6.21 17.84
C ASN A 34 -9.34 6.96 16.52
N ALA A 35 -9.25 8.29 16.56
CA ALA A 35 -8.91 9.10 15.39
C ALA A 35 -7.49 8.76 14.89
N THR A 36 -6.52 8.60 15.79
CA THR A 36 -5.15 8.19 15.48
C THR A 36 -5.11 6.80 14.84
N ALA A 37 -5.85 5.84 15.40
CA ALA A 37 -5.93 4.48 14.85
C ALA A 37 -6.55 4.46 13.45
N ALA A 38 -7.62 5.22 13.23
CA ALA A 38 -8.27 5.34 11.92
C ALA A 38 -7.33 5.97 10.87
N SER A 39 -6.58 7.01 11.24
CA SER A 39 -5.58 7.63 10.37
C SER A 39 -4.45 6.65 10.02
N ALA A 40 -3.89 5.96 11.03
CA ALA A 40 -2.83 4.99 10.82
C ALA A 40 -3.28 3.81 9.93
N GLN A 41 -4.53 3.34 10.09
CA GLN A 41 -5.10 2.31 9.22
C GLN A 41 -5.22 2.79 7.78
N SER A 42 -5.72 4.00 7.56
CA SER A 42 -5.82 4.60 6.21
C SER A 42 -4.46 4.73 5.53
N GLU A 43 -3.41 5.10 6.28
CA GLU A 43 -2.05 5.15 5.77
C GLU A 43 -1.49 3.77 5.41
N ALA A 44 -1.78 2.74 6.22
CA ALA A 44 -1.39 1.37 5.96
C ALA A 44 -2.07 0.82 4.69
N ASP A 45 -3.38 1.06 4.53
CA ASP A 45 -4.14 0.66 3.35
C ASP A 45 -3.63 1.35 2.08
N ALA A 46 -3.28 2.64 2.17
CA ALA A 46 -2.69 3.38 1.06
C ALA A 46 -1.29 2.85 0.69
N ALA A 47 -0.47 2.47 1.68
CA ALA A 47 0.85 1.90 1.44
C ALA A 47 0.74 0.50 0.80
N ALA A 48 -0.18 -0.34 1.27
CA ALA A 48 -0.46 -1.66 0.69
C ALA A 48 -0.93 -1.55 -0.77
N SER A 49 -1.84 -0.61 -1.06
CA SER A 49 -2.32 -0.38 -2.44
C SER A 49 -1.21 0.08 -3.39
N ARG A 50 -0.27 0.90 -2.92
CA ARG A 50 0.90 1.31 -3.73
C ARG A 50 1.84 0.14 -4.01
N LEU A 51 2.04 -0.73 -3.03
CA LEU A 51 2.85 -1.94 -3.19
C LEU A 51 2.21 -2.88 -4.22
N GLU A 52 0.90 -3.12 -4.13
CA GLU A 52 0.15 -3.96 -5.08
C GLU A 52 0.23 -3.39 -6.50
N ALA A 53 0.04 -2.08 -6.67
CA ALA A 53 0.16 -1.44 -7.97
C ALA A 53 1.56 -1.61 -8.58
N ALA A 54 2.62 -1.44 -7.78
CA ALA A 54 4.00 -1.63 -8.24
C ALA A 54 4.30 -3.09 -8.60
N GLN A 55 3.75 -4.07 -7.87
CA GLN A 55 3.86 -5.48 -8.20
C GLN A 55 3.19 -5.81 -9.53
N LYS A 56 2.01 -5.28 -9.77
CA LYS A 56 1.29 -5.44 -11.04
C LYS A 56 2.02 -4.79 -12.22
N ASP A 57 2.63 -3.62 -11.98
CA ASP A 57 3.47 -2.97 -13.00
C ASP A 57 4.70 -3.82 -13.35
N LYS A 58 5.31 -4.47 -12.34
CA LYS A 58 6.40 -5.43 -12.53
C LYS A 58 5.96 -6.59 -13.41
N GLU A 59 4.86 -7.26 -13.07
CA GLU A 59 4.32 -8.40 -13.83
C GLU A 59 4.05 -8.04 -15.30
N ASN A 60 3.44 -6.86 -15.53
CA ASN A 60 3.18 -6.37 -16.88
C ASN A 60 4.48 -6.13 -17.65
N LEU A 61 5.50 -5.60 -17.00
CA LEU A 61 6.79 -5.34 -17.63
C LEU A 61 7.56 -6.64 -17.92
N GLU A 62 7.49 -7.63 -17.03
CA GLU A 62 8.06 -8.97 -17.24
C GLU A 62 7.42 -9.65 -18.47
N ALA A 63 6.11 -9.60 -18.60
CA ALA A 63 5.40 -10.12 -19.77
C ALA A 63 5.82 -9.41 -21.07
N GLN A 64 6.03 -8.09 -21.02
CA GLN A 64 6.53 -7.33 -22.17
C GLN A 64 7.98 -7.67 -22.53
N ILE A 65 8.83 -7.97 -21.54
CA ILE A 65 10.21 -8.40 -21.76
C ILE A 65 10.23 -9.77 -22.40
N GLU A 66 9.42 -10.71 -21.93
CA GLU A 66 9.31 -12.04 -22.51
C GLU A 66 8.85 -11.98 -23.97
N GLN A 67 7.82 -11.18 -24.29
CA GLN A 67 7.34 -11.00 -25.66
C GLN A 67 8.42 -10.39 -26.55
N THR A 68 9.13 -9.36 -26.06
CA THR A 68 10.22 -8.73 -26.83
C THR A 68 11.39 -9.69 -27.05
N GLY A 69 11.65 -10.60 -26.10
CA GLY A 69 12.65 -11.65 -26.27
C GLY A 69 12.28 -12.60 -27.42
N LYS A 70 11.03 -13.04 -27.49
CA LYS A 70 10.52 -13.86 -28.61
C LYS A 70 10.61 -13.12 -29.95
N ASP A 71 10.20 -11.86 -29.99
CA ASP A 71 10.29 -11.04 -31.20
C ASP A 71 11.75 -10.88 -31.67
N TYR A 72 12.72 -10.78 -30.75
CA TYR A 72 14.14 -10.73 -31.06
C TYR A 72 14.66 -12.07 -31.61
N ASP A 73 14.30 -13.19 -30.97
CA ASP A 73 14.71 -14.52 -31.41
C ASP A 73 14.18 -14.84 -32.81
N ASP A 74 12.93 -14.46 -33.10
CA ASP A 74 12.31 -14.63 -34.42
C ASP A 74 13.03 -13.76 -35.48
N ALA A 75 13.30 -12.49 -35.17
CA ALA A 75 14.05 -11.60 -36.07
C ALA A 75 15.49 -12.08 -36.29
N HIS A 76 16.17 -12.55 -35.25
CA HIS A 76 17.51 -13.08 -35.33
C HIS A 76 17.57 -14.39 -36.17
N ALA A 77 16.56 -15.26 -35.99
CA ALA A 77 16.45 -16.48 -36.80
C ALA A 77 16.25 -16.17 -38.29
N ALA A 78 15.39 -15.15 -38.59
CA ALA A 78 15.17 -14.68 -39.95
C ALA A 78 16.46 -14.12 -40.58
N VAL A 79 17.21 -13.28 -39.87
CA VAL A 79 18.54 -12.77 -40.33
C VAL A 79 19.53 -13.91 -40.56
N ALA A 80 19.57 -14.87 -39.63
CA ALA A 80 20.48 -16.05 -39.78
C ALA A 80 20.11 -16.95 -40.96
N GLN A 81 18.80 -17.07 -41.26
CA GLN A 81 18.36 -17.83 -42.43
C GLN A 81 18.71 -17.09 -43.72
N MET A 82 18.45 -15.77 -43.81
CA MET A 82 18.83 -14.94 -44.95
C MET A 82 20.33 -15.00 -45.21
N ALA A 83 21.16 -14.89 -44.17
CA ALA A 83 22.62 -15.01 -44.26
C ALA A 83 23.09 -16.39 -44.78
N ARG A 84 22.41 -17.49 -44.42
CA ARG A 84 22.69 -18.83 -44.92
C ARG A 84 22.29 -18.95 -46.41
N GLU A 85 21.16 -18.42 -46.80
CA GLU A 85 20.68 -18.42 -48.18
C GLU A 85 21.64 -17.60 -49.08
N ASP A 86 22.12 -16.44 -48.57
CA ASP A 86 23.11 -15.65 -49.32
C ASP A 86 24.47 -16.36 -49.41
N LEU A 87 24.90 -17.06 -48.37
CA LEU A 87 26.16 -17.85 -48.38
C LEU A 87 26.07 -19.04 -49.33
N HIS A 88 24.91 -19.67 -49.42
CA HIS A 88 24.64 -20.77 -50.38
C HIS A 88 24.36 -20.30 -51.80
N GLY A 89 23.89 -19.04 -51.96
CA GLY A 89 23.58 -18.44 -53.26
C GLY A 89 24.75 -17.61 -53.85
N SER A 90 25.75 -17.24 -53.03
CA SER A 90 26.87 -16.37 -53.39
C SER A 90 28.11 -17.12 -53.88
N ASP A 91 27.96 -18.32 -54.46
CA ASP A 91 29.04 -18.84 -55.26
C ASP A 91 29.39 -17.82 -56.39
N ALA A 92 30.62 -17.47 -56.48
CA ALA A 92 31.11 -16.61 -57.58
C ALA A 92 30.63 -17.12 -58.98
N SER A 93 30.25 -18.37 -59.04
CA SER A 93 29.56 -19.01 -60.13
C SER A 93 28.16 -18.40 -60.41
N THR A 94 27.43 -17.93 -59.38
CA THR A 94 26.06 -17.39 -59.55
C THR A 94 26.09 -15.98 -60.16
N VAL A 95 27.08 -15.12 -59.81
CA VAL A 95 27.24 -13.82 -60.49
C VAL A 95 27.66 -14.02 -61.94
N MET A 96 28.57 -14.96 -62.16
CA MET A 96 29.05 -15.32 -63.51
C MET A 96 27.92 -15.98 -64.30
N SER A 97 27.06 -16.82 -63.67
CA SER A 97 25.87 -17.44 -64.27
C SER A 97 24.78 -16.40 -64.64
N VAL A 98 24.52 -15.39 -63.82
CA VAL A 98 23.61 -14.28 -64.11
C VAL A 98 24.14 -13.45 -65.28
N VAL A 99 25.43 -13.15 -65.33
CA VAL A 99 26.04 -12.39 -66.43
C VAL A 99 26.07 -13.20 -67.73
N THR A 100 26.37 -14.53 -67.63
CA THR A 100 26.47 -15.40 -68.81
C THR A 100 25.16 -16.06 -69.18
N GLY A 101 24.20 -16.20 -68.26
CA GLY A 101 22.91 -16.81 -68.44
C GLY A 101 21.78 -15.83 -68.80
N SER A 102 22.00 -14.53 -68.67
CA SER A 102 21.00 -13.52 -69.05
C SER A 102 20.99 -13.36 -70.57
N THR A 103 19.88 -13.72 -71.17
CA THR A 103 19.68 -13.63 -72.62
C THR A 103 19.24 -12.22 -73.04
N SER A 104 18.95 -11.32 -72.13
CA SER A 104 18.59 -9.95 -72.39
C SER A 104 19.03 -8.96 -71.27
N THR A 105 19.19 -7.69 -71.68
CA THR A 105 19.50 -6.60 -70.69
C THR A 105 18.41 -6.49 -69.63
N GLN A 106 17.16 -6.81 -69.97
CA GLN A 106 16.03 -6.73 -69.06
C GLN A 106 16.09 -7.82 -67.96
N GLU A 107 16.49 -9.04 -68.30
CA GLU A 107 16.73 -10.10 -67.31
C GLU A 107 17.87 -9.80 -66.37
N PHE A 108 18.96 -9.20 -66.89
CA PHE A 108 20.08 -8.69 -66.08
C PHE A 108 19.62 -7.62 -65.07
N ILE A 109 18.86 -6.59 -65.55
CA ILE A 109 18.31 -5.52 -64.69
C ILE A 109 17.36 -6.12 -63.65
N ASN A 110 16.46 -7.03 -64.01
CA ASN A 110 15.52 -7.66 -63.07
C ASN A 110 16.27 -8.48 -62.00
N SER A 111 17.34 -9.22 -62.36
CA SER A 111 18.14 -9.97 -61.37
C SER A 111 18.94 -9.05 -60.42
N MET A 112 19.45 -7.93 -60.90
CA MET A 112 20.09 -6.89 -60.07
C MET A 112 19.11 -6.21 -59.12
N GLN A 113 17.89 -5.87 -59.62
CA GLN A 113 16.83 -5.26 -58.77
C GLN A 113 16.36 -6.22 -57.68
N SER A 114 16.26 -7.54 -57.99
CA SER A 114 15.92 -8.56 -57.00
C SER A 114 16.95 -8.66 -55.88
N ARG A 115 18.27 -8.60 -56.26
CA ARG A 115 19.38 -8.56 -55.25
C ARG A 115 19.37 -7.30 -54.41
N ASP A 116 19.12 -6.16 -55.03
CA ASP A 116 19.05 -4.86 -54.29
C ASP A 116 17.87 -4.85 -53.30
N ALA A 117 16.74 -5.47 -53.69
CA ALA A 117 15.58 -5.65 -52.83
C ALA A 117 15.90 -6.61 -51.65
N LEU A 118 16.59 -7.72 -51.92
CA LEU A 118 17.00 -8.69 -50.89
C LEU A 118 17.94 -8.05 -49.88
N SER A 119 18.98 -7.34 -50.33
CA SER A 119 19.93 -6.64 -49.46
C SER A 119 19.26 -5.58 -48.58
N ARG A 120 18.22 -4.91 -49.10
CA ARG A 120 17.42 -3.97 -48.27
C ARG A 120 16.59 -4.70 -47.22
N THR A 121 16.05 -5.86 -47.54
CA THR A 121 15.28 -6.69 -46.61
C THR A 121 16.16 -7.20 -45.47
N GLU A 122 17.37 -7.64 -45.78
CA GLU A 122 18.38 -8.06 -44.78
C GLU A 122 18.80 -6.92 -43.86
N ALA A 123 19.06 -5.74 -44.43
CA ALA A 123 19.41 -4.55 -43.65
C ALA A 123 18.27 -4.10 -42.72
N ASN A 124 17.03 -4.17 -43.21
CA ASN A 124 15.86 -3.88 -42.40
C ASN A 124 15.69 -4.90 -41.25
N ALA A 125 15.80 -6.19 -41.55
CA ALA A 125 15.70 -7.24 -40.53
C ALA A 125 16.80 -7.12 -39.45
N ALA A 126 18.03 -6.79 -39.84
CA ALA A 126 19.12 -6.52 -38.89
C ALA A 126 18.85 -5.27 -38.04
N SER A 127 18.29 -4.23 -38.64
CA SER A 127 17.89 -2.99 -37.91
C SER A 127 16.76 -3.28 -36.91
N ASP A 128 15.77 -4.05 -37.29
CA ASP A 128 14.66 -4.44 -36.43
C ASP A 128 15.13 -5.30 -35.25
N ALA A 129 16.02 -6.23 -35.48
CA ALA A 129 16.64 -7.04 -34.42
C ALA A 129 17.42 -6.16 -33.44
N ALA A 130 18.21 -5.19 -33.93
CA ALA A 130 18.94 -4.27 -33.06
C ALA A 130 18.01 -3.38 -32.25
N ASN A 131 16.94 -2.87 -32.82
CA ASN A 131 15.93 -2.06 -32.14
C ASN A 131 15.21 -2.87 -31.04
N THR A 132 14.87 -4.12 -31.34
CA THR A 132 14.23 -5.05 -30.39
C THR A 132 15.14 -5.35 -29.21
N LEU A 133 16.43 -5.57 -29.46
CA LEU A 133 17.44 -5.76 -28.42
C LEU A 133 17.55 -4.54 -27.50
N ASN A 134 17.68 -3.33 -28.06
CA ASN A 134 17.76 -2.10 -27.30
C ASN A 134 16.49 -1.88 -26.45
N THR A 135 15.33 -2.21 -27.00
CA THR A 135 14.06 -2.14 -26.27
C THR A 135 14.02 -3.11 -25.09
N SER A 136 14.51 -4.34 -25.28
CA SER A 136 14.64 -5.36 -24.23
C SER A 136 15.59 -4.92 -23.11
N MET A 137 16.76 -4.36 -23.46
CA MET A 137 17.73 -3.85 -22.49
C MET A 137 17.12 -2.70 -21.65
N ASN A 138 16.48 -1.73 -22.27
CA ASN A 138 15.82 -0.62 -21.58
C ASN A 138 14.70 -1.11 -20.65
N ARG A 139 13.93 -2.11 -21.05
CA ARG A 139 12.90 -2.73 -20.22
C ARG A 139 13.50 -3.48 -19.03
N SER A 140 14.62 -4.18 -19.22
CA SER A 140 15.34 -4.89 -18.14
C SER A 140 15.90 -3.93 -17.10
N GLU A 141 16.46 -2.80 -17.52
CA GLU A 141 16.91 -1.74 -16.59
C GLU A 141 15.74 -1.15 -15.79
N ARG A 142 14.61 -0.89 -16.46
CA ARG A 142 13.38 -0.44 -15.80
C ARG A 142 12.84 -1.47 -14.81
N LEU A 143 12.89 -2.75 -15.15
CA LEU A 143 12.49 -3.85 -14.26
C LEU A 143 13.34 -3.83 -12.97
N SER A 144 14.64 -3.70 -13.08
CA SER A 144 15.55 -3.61 -11.92
C SER A 144 15.25 -2.40 -11.04
N ALA A 145 14.87 -1.26 -11.64
CA ALA A 145 14.45 -0.09 -10.89
C ALA A 145 13.13 -0.30 -10.14
N ILE A 146 12.15 -0.95 -10.80
CA ILE A 146 10.85 -1.31 -10.19
C ILE A 146 11.05 -2.30 -9.04
N GLU A 147 11.93 -3.30 -9.17
CA GLU A 147 12.23 -4.26 -8.09
C GLU A 147 12.78 -3.58 -6.84
N LYS A 148 13.68 -2.61 -7.01
CA LYS A 148 14.18 -1.80 -5.89
C LYS A 148 13.06 -0.96 -5.27
N GLN A 149 12.20 -0.40 -6.09
CA GLN A 149 11.03 0.36 -5.60
C GLN A 149 10.07 -0.52 -4.82
N ILE A 150 9.77 -1.74 -5.29
CA ILE A 150 8.93 -2.71 -4.58
C ILE A 150 9.52 -3.07 -3.22
N ALA A 151 10.84 -3.29 -3.12
CA ALA A 151 11.50 -3.56 -1.84
C ALA A 151 11.29 -2.40 -0.84
N ASN A 152 11.45 -1.16 -1.29
CA ASN A 152 11.21 0.02 -0.46
C ASN A 152 9.73 0.18 -0.07
N LEU A 153 8.81 -0.03 -1.01
CA LEU A 153 7.37 0.04 -0.76
C LEU A 153 6.91 -1.06 0.21
N LYS A 154 7.50 -2.26 0.11
CA LYS A 154 7.22 -3.34 1.05
C LYS A 154 7.63 -2.97 2.47
N THR A 155 8.84 -2.46 2.65
CA THR A 155 9.32 -1.99 3.96
C THR A 155 8.38 -0.90 4.51
N ALA A 156 8.01 0.08 3.69
CA ALA A 156 7.09 1.13 4.11
C ALA A 156 5.68 0.60 4.45
N ALA A 157 5.17 -0.37 3.70
CA ALA A 157 3.88 -1.00 3.99
C ALA A 157 3.92 -1.79 5.31
N ASP A 158 4.97 -2.56 5.54
CA ASP A 158 5.18 -3.31 6.78
C ASP A 158 5.27 -2.38 8.00
N GLU A 159 6.02 -1.27 7.90
CA GLU A 159 6.12 -0.24 8.93
C GLU A 159 4.77 0.44 9.22
N LYS A 160 4.01 0.79 8.18
CA LYS A 160 2.69 1.40 8.35
C LYS A 160 1.68 0.42 8.95
N ALA A 161 1.71 -0.85 8.55
CA ALA A 161 0.87 -1.89 9.15
C ALA A 161 1.19 -2.08 10.65
N ALA A 162 2.48 -2.12 11.02
CA ALA A 162 2.89 -2.19 12.43
C ALA A 162 2.42 -0.96 13.23
N SER A 163 2.54 0.24 12.66
CA SER A 163 2.06 1.48 13.27
C SER A 163 0.54 1.47 13.49
N ALA A 164 -0.22 0.98 12.50
CA ALA A 164 -1.69 0.85 12.61
C ALA A 164 -2.09 -0.14 13.72
N GLN A 165 -1.41 -1.27 13.83
CA GLN A 165 -1.64 -2.24 14.90
C GLN A 165 -1.33 -1.64 16.28
N GLN A 166 -0.24 -0.91 16.41
CA GLN A 166 0.12 -0.24 17.65
C GLN A 166 -0.90 0.84 18.04
N ALA A 167 -1.36 1.64 17.09
CA ALA A 167 -2.38 2.64 17.32
C ALA A 167 -3.72 2.01 17.74
N ALA A 168 -4.12 0.91 17.10
CA ALA A 168 -5.33 0.17 17.48
C ALA A 168 -5.23 -0.43 18.88
N ALA A 169 -4.08 -1.00 19.26
CA ALA A 169 -3.83 -1.50 20.62
C ALA A 169 -3.87 -0.38 21.67
N SER A 170 -3.32 0.79 21.34
CA SER A 170 -3.40 1.97 22.20
C SER A 170 -4.85 2.44 22.40
N ALA A 171 -5.63 2.50 21.31
CA ALA A 171 -7.05 2.85 21.39
C ALA A 171 -7.85 1.86 22.27
N GLN A 172 -7.54 0.57 22.18
CA GLN A 172 -8.17 -0.45 23.03
C GLN A 172 -7.80 -0.22 24.51
N THR A 173 -6.54 0.05 24.81
CA THR A 173 -6.08 0.35 26.17
C THR A 173 -6.79 1.58 26.78
N GLN A 174 -7.01 2.61 25.97
CA GLN A 174 -7.76 3.79 26.42
C GLN A 174 -9.23 3.47 26.71
N ARG A 175 -9.87 2.65 25.88
CA ARG A 175 -11.25 2.17 26.13
C ARG A 175 -11.33 1.37 27.42
N ASP A 176 -10.42 0.42 27.64
CA ASP A 176 -10.39 -0.40 28.84
C ASP A 176 -10.20 0.47 30.08
N SER A 177 -9.36 1.50 29.99
CA SER A 177 -9.13 2.47 31.08
C SER A 177 -10.41 3.30 31.39
N LEU A 178 -11.11 3.75 30.35
CA LEU A 178 -12.38 4.46 30.50
C LEU A 178 -13.44 3.57 31.16
N ASP A 179 -13.55 2.32 30.75
CA ASP A 179 -14.51 1.36 31.32
C ASP A 179 -14.22 1.06 32.78
N GLN A 180 -12.92 0.99 33.17
CA GLN A 180 -12.51 0.87 34.57
C GLN A 180 -12.93 2.08 35.39
N LEU A 181 -12.69 3.31 34.90
CA LEU A 181 -13.11 4.54 35.59
C LEU A 181 -14.62 4.62 35.74
N ARG A 182 -15.39 4.20 34.74
CA ARG A 182 -16.85 4.13 34.79
C ARG A 182 -17.34 3.11 35.84
N ALA A 183 -16.74 1.93 35.86
CA ALA A 183 -17.05 0.89 36.87
C ALA A 183 -16.70 1.39 38.30
N GLU A 184 -15.59 2.08 38.45
CA GLU A 184 -15.24 2.74 39.73
C GLU A 184 -16.30 3.78 40.13
N GLY A 185 -16.71 4.63 39.19
CA GLY A 185 -17.77 5.62 39.41
C GLY A 185 -19.10 5.00 39.86
N GLU A 186 -19.51 3.88 39.25
CA GLU A 186 -20.70 3.13 39.66
C GLU A 186 -20.56 2.58 41.07
N THR A 187 -19.42 2.02 41.41
CA THR A 187 -19.12 1.50 42.74
C THR A 187 -19.20 2.61 43.78
N ARG A 188 -18.54 3.76 43.53
CA ARG A 188 -18.54 4.92 44.43
C ARG A 188 -19.96 5.50 44.61
N ARG A 189 -20.74 5.53 43.53
CA ARG A 189 -22.14 5.97 43.59
C ARG A 189 -22.96 5.04 44.52
N ALA A 190 -22.86 3.71 44.33
CA ALA A 190 -23.59 2.75 45.13
C ALA A 190 -23.22 2.82 46.64
N GLU A 191 -21.92 3.01 46.91
CA GLU A 191 -21.46 3.24 48.30
C GLU A 191 -22.08 4.50 48.92
N LEU A 192 -22.09 5.62 48.17
CA LEU A 192 -22.66 6.88 48.61
C LEU A 192 -24.17 6.79 48.82
N GLU A 193 -24.88 6.10 47.93
CA GLU A 193 -26.33 5.82 48.05
C GLU A 193 -26.64 5.04 49.31
N SER A 194 -25.85 4.03 49.64
CA SER A 194 -26.03 3.21 50.88
C SER A 194 -25.85 4.01 52.15
N GLN A 195 -25.03 5.05 52.13
CA GLN A 195 -24.73 5.92 53.27
C GLN A 195 -25.52 7.24 53.29
N GLN A 196 -26.40 7.46 52.32
CA GLN A 196 -27.17 8.68 52.16
C GLN A 196 -28.01 9.04 53.42
N SER A 197 -28.50 8.03 54.17
CA SER A 197 -29.23 8.22 55.41
C SER A 197 -28.38 8.81 56.54
N GLN A 198 -27.06 8.74 56.42
CA GLN A 198 -26.12 9.29 57.42
C GLN A 198 -25.78 10.75 57.16
N LEU A 199 -26.25 11.32 56.04
CA LEU A 199 -26.00 12.73 55.70
C LEU A 199 -26.86 13.65 56.58
N ASN A 200 -26.25 14.48 57.35
CA ASN A 200 -26.88 15.51 58.16
C ASN A 200 -26.76 16.87 57.46
N GLY A 201 -27.92 17.50 57.18
CA GLY A 201 -27.98 18.82 56.56
C GLY A 201 -28.39 18.82 55.09
N SER A 202 -29.18 19.84 54.69
CA SER A 202 -29.75 19.96 53.34
C SER A 202 -28.71 20.15 52.25
N VAL A 203 -27.63 20.87 52.51
CA VAL A 203 -26.56 21.16 51.55
C VAL A 203 -25.77 19.90 51.21
N ALA A 204 -25.43 19.08 52.20
CA ALA A 204 -24.73 17.83 51.99
C ALA A 204 -25.57 16.82 51.19
N LYS A 205 -26.88 16.74 51.49
CA LYS A 205 -27.82 15.88 50.71
C LYS A 205 -27.96 16.35 49.27
N GLN A 206 -28.05 17.64 49.01
CA GLN A 206 -28.12 18.18 47.66
C GLN A 206 -26.81 17.94 46.89
N ALA A 207 -25.65 18.16 47.49
CA ALA A 207 -24.36 17.88 46.85
C ALA A 207 -24.23 16.41 46.46
N ALA A 208 -24.52 15.48 47.37
CA ALA A 208 -24.52 14.05 47.10
C ALA A 208 -25.47 13.66 46.00
N GLN A 209 -26.71 14.17 46.04
CA GLN A 209 -27.73 13.90 44.96
C GLN A 209 -27.28 14.40 43.60
N THR A 210 -26.68 15.59 43.52
CA THR A 210 -26.22 16.17 42.26
C THR A 210 -25.13 15.30 41.65
N VAL A 211 -24.09 14.88 42.40
CA VAL A 211 -23.02 14.06 41.91
C VAL A 211 -23.49 12.65 41.55
N MET A 212 -24.38 12.06 42.33
CA MET A 212 -24.99 10.77 42.02
C MET A 212 -25.76 10.80 40.69
N LEU A 213 -26.57 11.84 40.47
CA LEU A 213 -27.34 12.04 39.23
C LEU A 213 -26.42 12.23 38.02
N GLN A 214 -25.34 13.00 38.15
CA GLN A 214 -24.35 13.17 37.09
C GLN A 214 -23.67 11.86 36.72
N SER A 215 -23.24 11.07 37.72
CA SER A 215 -22.66 9.74 37.51
C SER A 215 -23.68 8.78 36.87
N GLN A 216 -24.96 8.88 37.20
CA GLN A 216 -26.00 8.07 36.57
C GLN A 216 -26.19 8.44 35.10
N VAL A 217 -26.18 9.73 34.75
CA VAL A 217 -26.27 10.19 33.35
C VAL A 217 -25.08 9.65 32.53
N ASP A 218 -23.86 9.67 33.08
CA ASP A 218 -22.72 9.10 32.39
C ASP A 218 -22.89 7.59 32.10
N SER A 219 -23.51 6.85 33.03
CA SER A 219 -23.78 5.42 32.82
C SER A 219 -24.84 5.14 31.74
N PHE A 220 -25.73 6.09 31.43
CA PHE A 220 -26.71 5.97 30.33
C PHE A 220 -26.15 6.34 28.96
N ASN A 221 -25.10 7.12 28.91
CA ASN A 221 -24.48 7.59 27.66
C ASN A 221 -23.45 6.60 27.09
N ARG A 222 -23.41 5.39 27.57
CA ARG A 222 -22.61 4.27 27.02
C ARG A 222 -23.28 3.70 25.76
#